data_ef568c5f475c3dca20c5090760bcd906
#
_entry.id   ef568c5f475c3dca20c5090760bcd906
#
_cell.length_a   1.000
_cell.length_b   1.000
_cell.length_c   1.000
_cell.angle_alpha   90.00
_cell.angle_beta   90.00
_cell.angle_gamma   90.00
#
_symmetry.space_group_name_H-M   'P 1'
#
loop_
_entity.id
_entity.type
_entity.pdbx_description
1 polymer ?
#
loop_
_entity_poly.entity_id
_entity_poly.type
_entity_poly.pdbx_seq_one_letter_code
_entity_poly.pdbx_strand_id
1 'polypeptide(L)'
;MTTLGTPLAANATRVLLLGSGELGKEVVIELQRYGVECIAVDRYAHAPAMQVAHRSHVIRMLDGAEIRRVIEAENPHYVVPEIEAIHTPTLLELEREGRTVIP
;
A
#
# COMPACT_ATOMS: atom_id res chain seq x y z
N MET A 1 17.64 16.79 -2.61
CA MET A 1 17.22 16.07 -1.38
C MET A 1 15.71 15.89 -1.42
N THR A 2 15.25 14.68 -1.16
CA THR A 2 13.82 14.42 -1.06
C THR A 2 13.33 14.71 0.35
N THR A 3 12.30 15.50 0.46
CA THR A 3 11.69 15.79 1.75
C THR A 3 10.52 14.83 1.97
N LEU A 4 10.57 14.08 3.06
CA LEU A 4 9.46 13.26 3.48
C LEU A 4 8.54 14.08 4.37
N GLY A 5 7.25 13.93 4.16
CA GLY A 5 6.27 14.60 4.99
C GLY A 5 6.08 13.91 6.33
N THR A 6 5.17 14.43 7.11
CA THR A 6 4.79 13.86 8.40
C THR A 6 3.60 12.93 8.21
N PRO A 7 3.63 11.71 8.76
CA PRO A 7 2.48 10.80 8.65
C PRO A 7 1.19 11.48 9.11
N LEU A 8 0.09 11.17 8.43
CA LEU A 8 -1.25 11.69 8.69
C LEU A 8 -1.41 13.20 8.41
N ALA A 9 -0.35 13.87 7.95
CA ALA A 9 -0.44 15.27 7.51
C ALA A 9 -0.69 15.33 6.00
N ALA A 10 -1.11 16.49 5.51
CA ALA A 10 -1.38 16.67 4.09
C ALA A 10 -0.16 16.43 3.20
N ASN A 11 1.04 16.68 3.74
CA ASN A 11 2.30 16.49 3.01
C ASN A 11 2.92 15.09 3.21
N ALA A 12 2.20 14.15 3.81
CA ALA A 12 2.72 12.82 4.07
C ALA A 12 3.13 12.10 2.78
N THR A 13 4.24 11.37 2.85
CA THR A 13 4.57 10.39 1.81
C THR A 13 3.85 9.10 2.17
N ARG A 14 2.99 8.63 1.27
CA ARG A 14 2.14 7.47 1.51
C ARG A 14 2.58 6.27 0.68
N VAL A 15 2.69 5.13 1.35
CA VAL A 15 3.01 3.85 0.72
C VAL A 15 1.87 2.88 1.02
N LEU A 16 1.37 2.21 -0.01
CA LEU A 16 0.32 1.22 0.10
C LEU A 16 0.89 -0.15 -0.23
N LEU A 17 0.75 -1.09 0.71
CA LEU A 17 1.18 -2.47 0.52
C LEU A 17 0.01 -3.33 0.07
N LEU A 18 0.18 -4.02 -1.05
CA LEU A 18 -0.76 -5.05 -1.50
C LEU A 18 -0.22 -6.41 -1.04
N GLY A 19 -0.80 -6.92 0.01
CA GLY A 19 -0.27 -8.04 0.76
C GLY A 19 0.32 -7.54 2.07
N SER A 20 -0.14 -8.07 3.20
CA SER A 20 0.18 -7.51 4.51
C SER A 20 0.54 -8.60 5.51
N GLY A 21 1.31 -9.60 5.06
CA GLY A 21 1.81 -10.68 5.89
C GLY A 21 2.97 -10.25 6.80
N GLU A 22 3.72 -11.24 7.30
CA GLU A 22 4.81 -10.98 8.25
C GLU A 22 5.93 -10.15 7.62
N LEU A 23 6.28 -10.42 6.37
CA LEU A 23 7.28 -9.61 5.67
C LEU A 23 6.77 -8.19 5.45
N GLY A 24 5.51 -8.05 5.10
CA GLY A 24 4.88 -6.74 4.96
C GLY A 24 4.90 -5.95 6.26
N LYS A 25 4.71 -6.61 7.39
CA LYS A 25 4.81 -5.97 8.70
C LYS A 25 6.20 -5.39 8.93
N GLU A 26 7.25 -6.16 8.60
CA GLU A 26 8.62 -5.66 8.72
C GLU A 26 8.87 -4.44 7.83
N VAL A 27 8.34 -4.47 6.62
CA VAL A 27 8.46 -3.34 5.69
C VAL A 27 7.77 -2.10 6.27
N VAL A 28 6.56 -2.25 6.81
CA VAL A 28 5.82 -1.13 7.41
C VAL A 28 6.60 -0.53 8.58
N ILE A 29 7.12 -1.38 9.46
CA ILE A 29 7.89 -0.90 10.61
C ILE A 29 9.10 -0.08 10.14
N GLU A 30 9.82 -0.58 9.15
CA GLU A 30 11.00 0.10 8.65
C GLU A 30 10.63 1.43 7.98
N LEU A 31 9.57 1.45 7.18
CA LEU A 31 9.10 2.69 6.54
C LEU A 31 8.69 3.72 7.59
N GLN A 32 8.06 3.29 8.67
CA GLN A 32 7.65 4.21 9.72
C GLN A 32 8.83 4.84 10.44
N ARG A 33 9.98 4.16 10.49
CA ARG A 33 11.20 4.75 11.03
C ARG A 33 11.65 5.96 10.26
N TYR A 34 11.29 6.04 8.98
CA TYR A 34 11.59 7.19 8.12
C TYR A 34 10.43 8.18 8.02
N GLY A 35 9.38 8.00 8.81
CA GLY A 35 8.24 8.92 8.80
C GLY A 35 7.28 8.74 7.64
N VAL A 36 7.23 7.55 7.05
CA VAL A 36 6.33 7.25 5.93
C VAL A 36 4.97 6.79 6.47
N GLU A 37 3.90 7.30 5.87
CA GLU A 37 2.55 6.87 6.18
C GLU A 37 2.24 5.59 5.41
N CYS A 38 1.85 4.54 6.12
CA CYS A 38 1.67 3.21 5.53
C CYS A 38 0.21 2.77 5.56
N ILE A 39 -0.25 2.25 4.42
CA ILE A 39 -1.59 1.66 4.26
C ILE A 39 -1.40 0.18 3.94
N ALA A 40 -1.97 -0.70 4.75
CA ALA A 40 -1.85 -2.15 4.58
C ALA A 40 -3.14 -2.72 3.99
N VAL A 41 -3.02 -3.49 2.91
CA VAL A 41 -4.16 -4.07 2.20
C VAL A 41 -3.96 -5.57 2.08
N ASP A 42 -4.98 -6.34 2.42
CA ASP A 42 -4.98 -7.79 2.23
C ASP A 42 -6.41 -8.31 2.13
N ARG A 43 -6.53 -9.61 1.91
CA ARG A 43 -7.84 -10.27 1.75
C ARG A 43 -8.50 -10.66 3.07
N TYR A 44 -7.82 -10.51 4.19
CA TYR A 44 -8.37 -10.87 5.50
C TYR A 44 -8.06 -9.79 6.53
N ALA A 45 -8.91 -9.69 7.55
CA ALA A 45 -8.77 -8.69 8.60
C ALA A 45 -7.63 -9.07 9.56
N HIS A 46 -7.04 -8.06 10.16
CA HIS A 46 -5.99 -8.22 11.17
C HIS A 46 -4.74 -8.94 10.66
N ALA A 47 -4.45 -8.82 9.36
CA ALA A 47 -3.20 -9.30 8.80
C ALA A 47 -2.01 -8.65 9.53
N PRO A 48 -0.85 -9.33 9.60
CA PRO A 48 0.28 -8.82 10.38
C PRO A 48 0.63 -7.35 10.16
N ALA A 49 0.75 -6.91 8.91
CA ALA A 49 1.10 -5.52 8.63
C ALA A 49 -0.01 -4.54 9.04
N MET A 50 -1.27 -4.99 9.05
CA MET A 50 -2.39 -4.16 9.48
C MET A 50 -2.30 -3.78 10.95
N GLN A 51 -1.60 -4.57 11.74
CA GLN A 51 -1.44 -4.33 13.18
C GLN A 51 -0.57 -3.11 13.47
N VAL A 52 0.25 -2.71 12.53
CA VAL A 52 1.22 -1.61 12.69
C VAL A 52 1.04 -0.48 11.69
N ALA A 53 0.25 -0.67 10.65
CA ALA A 53 0.01 0.37 9.64
C ALA A 53 -0.89 1.49 10.19
N HIS A 54 -0.84 2.63 9.54
CA HIS A 54 -1.70 3.77 9.91
C HIS A 54 -3.17 3.50 9.56
N ARG A 55 -3.40 2.81 8.44
CA ARG A 55 -4.74 2.41 7.98
C ARG A 55 -4.66 1.06 7.31
N SER A 56 -5.80 0.39 7.18
CA SER A 56 -5.85 -0.89 6.49
C SER A 56 -7.16 -1.04 5.73
N HIS A 57 -7.13 -1.90 4.71
CA HIS A 57 -8.31 -2.26 3.92
C HIS A 57 -8.33 -3.76 3.70
N VAL A 58 -9.51 -4.33 3.80
CA VAL A 58 -9.73 -5.75 3.47
C VAL A 58 -10.48 -5.79 2.15
N ILE A 59 -9.86 -6.36 1.13
CA ILE A 59 -10.44 -6.43 -0.21
C ILE A 59 -10.17 -7.81 -0.83
N ARG A 60 -10.87 -8.10 -1.93
CA ARG A 60 -10.54 -9.26 -2.75
C ARG A 60 -9.36 -8.89 -3.64
N MET A 61 -8.21 -9.47 -3.36
CA MET A 61 -6.95 -9.08 -4.02
C MET A 61 -6.90 -9.48 -5.50
N LEU A 62 -7.74 -10.41 -5.93
CA LEU A 62 -7.85 -10.82 -7.33
C LEU A 62 -8.93 -10.02 -8.07
N ASP A 63 -9.58 -9.09 -7.42
CA ASP A 63 -10.59 -8.21 -8.01
C ASP A 63 -9.95 -6.86 -8.35
N GLY A 64 -9.73 -6.62 -9.63
CA GLY A 64 -9.09 -5.39 -10.09
C GLY A 64 -9.86 -4.13 -9.73
N ALA A 65 -11.19 -4.19 -9.72
CA ALA A 65 -12.01 -3.02 -9.37
C ALA A 65 -11.83 -2.65 -7.91
N GLU A 66 -11.71 -3.63 -7.00
CA GLU A 66 -11.47 -3.33 -5.59
C GLU A 66 -10.06 -2.76 -5.37
N ILE A 67 -9.06 -3.29 -6.05
CA ILE A 67 -7.69 -2.75 -5.99
C ILE A 67 -7.69 -1.29 -6.45
N ARG A 68 -8.30 -1.02 -7.60
CA ARG A 68 -8.35 0.35 -8.15
C ARG A 68 -9.06 1.29 -7.18
N ARG A 69 -10.18 0.87 -6.62
CA ARG A 69 -10.95 1.70 -5.69
C ARG A 69 -10.12 2.12 -4.48
N VAL A 70 -9.38 1.19 -3.88
CA VAL A 70 -8.56 1.48 -2.71
C VAL A 70 -7.39 2.40 -3.07
N ILE A 71 -6.71 2.12 -4.18
CA ILE A 71 -5.58 2.94 -4.61
C ILE A 71 -6.04 4.36 -4.93
N GLU A 72 -7.17 4.52 -5.61
CA GLU A 72 -7.70 5.84 -5.92
C GLU A 72 -8.14 6.60 -4.66
N ALA A 73 -8.75 5.90 -3.71
CA ALA A 73 -9.20 6.51 -2.46
C ALA A 73 -8.01 6.97 -1.60
N GLU A 74 -6.96 6.16 -1.52
CA GLU A 74 -5.80 6.47 -0.69
C GLU A 74 -4.78 7.36 -1.40
N ASN A 75 -4.77 7.35 -2.71
CA ASN A 75 -3.86 8.12 -3.54
C ASN A 75 -2.40 8.03 -3.06
N PRO A 76 -1.84 6.82 -2.95
CA PRO A 76 -0.48 6.65 -2.44
C PRO A 76 0.57 7.12 -3.43
N HIS A 77 1.73 7.52 -2.94
CA HIS A 77 2.88 7.83 -3.77
C HIS A 77 3.50 6.57 -4.37
N TYR A 78 3.49 5.47 -3.60
CA TYR A 78 4.04 4.20 -4.04
C TYR A 78 3.11 3.06 -3.69
N VAL A 79 2.97 2.12 -4.62
CA VAL A 79 2.23 0.87 -4.43
C VAL A 79 3.25 -0.27 -4.43
N VAL A 80 3.27 -1.06 -3.36
CA VAL A 80 4.23 -2.15 -3.20
C VAL A 80 3.47 -3.47 -3.17
N PRO A 81 3.50 -4.25 -4.28
CA PRO A 81 2.95 -5.61 -4.26
C PRO A 81 3.91 -6.51 -3.48
N GLU A 82 3.41 -7.15 -2.43
CA GLU A 82 4.23 -7.97 -1.54
C GLU A 82 3.92 -9.45 -1.71
N ILE A 83 2.76 -9.78 -2.32
CA ILE A 83 2.37 -11.16 -2.60
C ILE A 83 2.06 -11.32 -4.08
N GLU A 84 2.00 -12.59 -4.56
CA GLU A 84 1.74 -12.88 -5.97
C GLU A 84 0.25 -12.94 -6.32
N ALA A 85 -0.60 -13.27 -5.35
CA ALA A 85 -2.04 -13.43 -5.56
C ALA A 85 -2.75 -12.07 -5.65
N ILE A 86 -2.44 -11.30 -6.68
CA ILE A 86 -2.95 -9.96 -6.93
C ILE A 86 -3.39 -9.88 -8.40
N HIS A 87 -4.41 -9.07 -8.69
CA HIS A 87 -4.85 -8.84 -10.07
C HIS A 87 -3.83 -7.97 -10.81
N THR A 88 -2.83 -8.60 -11.37
CA THR A 88 -1.70 -7.95 -12.05
C THR A 88 -2.12 -7.03 -13.20
N PRO A 89 -3.09 -7.37 -14.07
CA PRO A 89 -3.49 -6.46 -15.14
C PRO A 89 -3.91 -5.07 -14.66
N THR A 90 -4.59 -4.99 -13.52
CA THR A 90 -4.97 -3.69 -12.95
C THR A 90 -3.75 -2.89 -12.53
N LEU A 91 -2.72 -3.54 -11.96
CA LEU A 91 -1.49 -2.83 -11.59
C LEU A 91 -0.78 -2.26 -12.81
N LEU A 92 -0.76 -3.00 -13.92
CA LEU A 92 -0.17 -2.52 -15.17
C LEU A 92 -0.94 -1.31 -15.72
N GLU A 93 -2.26 -1.33 -15.65
CA GLU A 93 -3.07 -0.18 -16.04
C GLU A 93 -2.78 1.05 -15.20
N LEU A 94 -2.69 0.86 -13.89
CA LEU A 94 -2.41 1.95 -12.96
C LEU A 94 -1.02 2.56 -13.20
N GLU A 95 -0.03 1.73 -13.53
CA GLU A 95 1.29 2.23 -13.92
C GLU A 95 1.21 3.10 -15.18
N ARG A 96 0.46 2.67 -16.18
CA ARG A 96 0.27 3.44 -17.42
C ARG A 96 -0.44 4.78 -17.15
N GLU A 97 -1.23 4.84 -16.09
CA GLU A 97 -1.94 6.05 -15.68
C GLU A 97 -1.09 6.95 -14.79
N GLY A 98 0.15 6.58 -14.52
CA GLY A 98 1.08 7.41 -13.77
C GLY A 98 1.33 6.98 -12.34
N ARG A 99 0.73 5.87 -11.87
CA ARG A 99 1.02 5.34 -10.53
C ARG A 99 2.39 4.70 -10.48
N THR A 100 3.10 4.87 -9.38
CA THR A 100 4.39 4.23 -9.18
C THR A 100 4.19 2.92 -8.44
N VAL A 101 4.39 1.82 -9.14
CA VAL A 101 4.31 0.47 -8.57
C VAL A 101 5.73 -0.06 -8.44
N ILE A 102 6.14 -0.41 -7.23
CA ILE A 102 7.48 -0.92 -6.94
C ILE A 102 7.43 -2.45 -7.04
N PRO A 103 8.24 -3.06 -7.91
CA PRO A 103 8.27 -4.52 -8.05
C PRO A 103 8.76 -5.21 -6.80
#